data_4469eae51732679364c984690228c75b
#
_entry.id   4469eae51732679364c984690228c75b
#
_cell.length_a   1.000
_cell.length_b   1.000
_cell.length_c   1.000
_cell.angle_alpha   90.00
_cell.angle_beta   90.00
_cell.angle_gamma   90.00
#
_symmetry.space_group_name_H-M   'P 1'
#
loop_
_entity.id
_entity.type
_entity.pdbx_description
1 polymer ?
#
loop_
_entity_poly.entity_id
_entity_poly.type
_entity_poly.pdbx_seq_one_letter_code
_entity_poly.pdbx_strand_id
1 'polypeptide(L)'
;AAQEPGSRPDELRHRRDRALILLGFWRGFRGDELIRVRVEHLRLVPGEGMTCFLPRSKGDRQAQGNTYKVPALSRLCPVTATWEWIDAAGLTEGPLFRGINRWGHVGEEALHPNSLIPLLRRLLTCAGLPDAEEYSSHSLRRGFAGWANANGWDVKALMEYVGWRDVHSAMRYIDGGDPFARQRIEASLPETPALPGPAAN
;
A
#
# COMPACT_ATOMS: atom_id res chain seq x y z
N ALA A 1 23.53 17.29 -13.87
CA ALA A 1 23.21 18.42 -13.00
C ALA A 1 22.92 17.83 -11.62
N ALA A 2 23.73 18.17 -10.60
CA ALA A 2 23.48 17.80 -9.23
C ALA A 2 22.21 18.54 -8.78
N GLN A 3 21.19 17.76 -8.32
CA GLN A 3 20.04 18.36 -7.66
C GLN A 3 20.53 19.04 -6.40
N GLU A 4 20.19 20.32 -6.23
CA GLU A 4 20.40 21.02 -4.97
C GLU A 4 19.71 20.23 -3.84
N PRO A 5 20.35 20.09 -2.66
CA PRO A 5 19.72 19.42 -1.54
C PRO A 5 18.42 20.17 -1.20
N GLY A 6 17.30 19.48 -1.25
CA GLY A 6 15.99 20.02 -0.91
C GLY A 6 16.01 20.62 0.50
N SER A 7 15.20 21.65 0.73
CA SER A 7 15.09 22.25 2.06
C SER A 7 14.65 21.18 3.10
N ARG A 8 15.07 21.33 4.36
CA ARG A 8 14.65 20.42 5.45
C ARG A 8 13.13 20.15 5.48
N PRO A 9 12.26 21.17 5.28
CA PRO A 9 10.82 20.92 5.17
C PRO A 9 10.43 19.98 4.04
N ASP A 10 11.10 20.07 2.89
CA ASP A 10 10.78 19.26 1.72
C ASP A 10 11.27 17.83 1.90
N GLU A 11 12.43 17.63 2.52
CA GLU A 11 12.92 16.29 2.89
C GLU A 11 11.96 15.58 3.87
N LEU A 12 11.50 16.27 4.90
CA LEU A 12 10.54 15.72 5.85
C LEU A 12 9.21 15.37 5.17
N ARG A 13 8.70 16.25 4.28
CA ARG A 13 7.50 15.96 3.51
C ARG A 13 7.70 14.73 2.61
N HIS A 14 8.85 14.64 1.95
CA HIS A 14 9.16 13.51 1.08
C HIS A 14 9.19 12.18 1.85
N ARG A 15 9.86 12.13 3.01
CA ARG A 15 9.92 10.92 3.86
C ARG A 15 8.54 10.53 4.38
N ARG A 16 7.75 11.50 4.87
CA ARG A 16 6.38 11.26 5.29
C ARG A 16 5.51 10.72 4.17
N ASP A 17 5.56 11.38 3.01
CA ASP A 17 4.71 11.04 1.86
C ASP A 17 5.09 9.69 1.28
N ARG A 18 6.38 9.36 1.23
CA ARG A 18 6.89 8.04 0.85
C ARG A 18 6.39 6.94 1.81
N ALA A 19 6.51 7.15 3.12
CA ALA A 19 6.02 6.21 4.12
C ALA A 19 4.50 6.01 3.99
N LEU A 20 3.74 7.10 3.81
CA LEU A 20 2.29 7.08 3.66
C LEU A 20 1.86 6.26 2.44
N ILE A 21 2.46 6.51 1.27
CA ILE A 21 2.13 5.79 0.03
C ILE A 21 2.49 4.32 0.17
N LEU A 22 3.71 3.99 0.61
CA LEU A 22 4.18 2.61 0.69
C LEU A 22 3.39 1.79 1.72
N LEU A 23 3.14 2.36 2.90
CA LEU A 23 2.34 1.68 3.92
C LEU A 23 0.89 1.51 3.47
N GLY A 24 0.30 2.57 2.90
CA GLY A 24 -1.07 2.54 2.40
C GLY A 24 -1.26 1.56 1.25
N PHE A 25 -0.33 1.50 0.31
CA PHE A 25 -0.37 0.59 -0.82
C PHE A 25 -0.14 -0.86 -0.38
N TRP A 26 1.03 -1.18 0.18
CA TRP A 26 1.41 -2.55 0.48
C TRP A 26 0.52 -3.23 1.53
N ARG A 27 -0.10 -2.47 2.42
CA ARG A 27 -1.07 -3.04 3.36
C ARG A 27 -2.52 -2.92 2.89
N GLY A 28 -2.77 -2.15 1.85
CA GLY A 28 -4.10 -1.90 1.34
C GLY A 28 -5.01 -1.19 2.36
N PHE A 29 -4.45 -0.27 3.15
CA PHE A 29 -5.23 0.49 4.12
C PHE A 29 -6.27 1.40 3.46
N ARG A 30 -7.42 1.57 4.11
CA ARG A 30 -8.32 2.69 3.80
C ARG A 30 -7.65 3.99 4.24
N GLY A 31 -7.96 5.09 3.56
CA GLY A 31 -7.38 6.40 3.92
C GLY A 31 -7.59 6.77 5.39
N ASP A 32 -8.77 6.49 5.92
CA ASP A 32 -9.10 6.72 7.32
C ASP A 32 -8.30 5.81 8.29
N GLU A 33 -8.10 4.54 7.93
CA GLU A 33 -7.26 3.62 8.69
C GLU A 33 -5.80 4.08 8.70
N LEU A 34 -5.29 4.51 7.55
CA LEU A 34 -3.91 4.98 7.38
C LEU A 34 -3.60 6.21 8.24
N ILE A 35 -4.51 7.19 8.28
CA ILE A 35 -4.33 8.41 9.08
C ILE A 35 -4.37 8.11 10.59
N ARG A 36 -5.08 7.06 11.02
CA ARG A 36 -5.20 6.66 12.42
C ARG A 36 -4.05 5.81 12.93
N VAL A 37 -3.08 5.46 12.09
CA VAL A 37 -1.89 4.74 12.55
C VAL A 37 -1.14 5.60 13.57
N ARG A 38 -0.74 4.99 14.69
CA ARG A 38 0.00 5.64 15.78
C ARG A 38 1.34 4.95 15.96
N VAL A 39 2.35 5.72 16.33
CA VAL A 39 3.74 5.24 16.49
C VAL A 39 3.82 4.15 17.54
N GLU A 40 3.20 4.33 18.69
CA GLU A 40 3.18 3.37 19.81
C GLU A 40 2.46 2.05 19.49
N HIS A 41 1.70 2.02 18.41
CA HIS A 41 1.02 0.82 17.92
C HIS A 41 1.80 0.04 16.85
N LEU A 42 3.00 0.50 16.53
CA LEU A 42 3.90 -0.19 15.59
C LEU A 42 4.92 -1.03 16.37
N ARG A 43 5.15 -2.25 15.90
CA ARG A 43 6.18 -3.13 16.45
C ARG A 43 6.94 -3.80 15.33
N LEU A 44 8.27 -3.71 15.35
CA LEU A 44 9.13 -4.49 14.45
C LEU A 44 9.05 -5.97 14.78
N VAL A 45 9.03 -6.80 13.75
CA VAL A 45 9.16 -8.25 13.81
C VAL A 45 10.43 -8.60 13.04
N PRO A 46 11.52 -8.93 13.74
CA PRO A 46 12.81 -9.19 13.10
C PRO A 46 12.70 -10.26 12.00
N GLY A 47 13.27 -9.97 10.83
CA GLY A 47 13.25 -10.86 9.66
C GLY A 47 11.93 -10.93 8.88
N GLU A 48 10.83 -10.44 9.42
CA GLU A 48 9.50 -10.52 8.76
C GLU A 48 8.95 -9.17 8.31
N GLY A 49 8.99 -8.16 9.20
CA GLY A 49 8.38 -6.87 8.90
C GLY A 49 8.01 -6.06 10.14
N MET A 50 6.78 -5.55 10.17
CA MET A 50 6.21 -4.91 11.36
C MET A 50 4.74 -5.27 11.54
N THR A 51 4.26 -5.18 12.75
CA THR A 51 2.82 -5.18 13.05
C THR A 51 2.33 -3.75 13.30
N CYS A 52 1.10 -3.50 12.90
CA CYS A 52 0.39 -2.24 13.11
C CYS A 52 -0.96 -2.53 13.77
N PHE A 53 -1.15 -2.08 15.01
CA PHE A 53 -2.42 -2.23 15.70
C PHE A 53 -3.31 -0.99 15.48
N LEU A 54 -4.55 -1.23 15.05
CA LEU A 54 -5.59 -0.19 14.95
C LEU A 54 -6.71 -0.51 15.94
N PRO A 55 -6.90 0.32 16.98
CA PRO A 55 -7.92 0.09 18.01
C PRO A 55 -9.35 0.07 17.47
N ARG A 56 -9.59 0.75 16.36
CA ARG A 56 -10.90 0.79 15.68
C ARG A 56 -10.70 0.83 14.17
N SER A 57 -11.43 -0.03 13.44
CA SER A 57 -11.56 0.04 11.99
C SER A 57 -13.03 0.02 11.59
N LYS A 58 -13.38 0.52 10.41
CA LYS A 58 -14.78 0.60 9.92
C LYS A 58 -15.48 -0.78 9.87
N GLY A 59 -14.71 -1.86 9.86
CA GLY A 59 -15.23 -3.23 9.86
C GLY A 59 -15.28 -3.88 11.25
N ASP A 60 -14.78 -3.23 12.28
CA ASP A 60 -14.70 -3.76 13.65
C ASP A 60 -15.93 -3.32 14.46
N ARG A 61 -16.99 -4.14 14.35
CA ARG A 61 -18.25 -3.87 15.06
C ARG A 61 -18.15 -4.06 16.58
N GLN A 62 -17.15 -4.80 17.04
CA GLN A 62 -16.96 -5.12 18.46
C GLN A 62 -15.90 -4.24 19.14
N ALA A 63 -15.29 -3.31 18.39
CA ALA A 63 -14.24 -2.40 18.87
C ALA A 63 -13.06 -3.11 19.56
N GLN A 64 -12.74 -4.33 19.13
CA GLN A 64 -11.62 -5.12 19.63
C GLN A 64 -10.27 -4.71 19.04
N GLY A 65 -10.30 -3.88 17.99
CA GLY A 65 -9.13 -3.53 17.22
C GLY A 65 -8.67 -4.65 16.28
N ASN A 66 -7.74 -4.30 15.41
CA ASN A 66 -7.13 -5.26 14.48
C ASN A 66 -5.63 -5.05 14.41
N THR A 67 -4.88 -6.15 14.42
CA THR A 67 -3.44 -6.13 14.18
C THR A 67 -3.18 -6.51 12.73
N TYR A 68 -2.53 -5.62 12.01
CA TYR A 68 -2.15 -5.82 10.62
C TYR A 68 -0.66 -6.13 10.52
N LYS A 69 -0.32 -7.14 9.72
CA LYS A 69 1.08 -7.49 9.41
C LYS A 69 1.51 -6.74 8.14
N VAL A 70 2.64 -6.08 8.21
CA VAL A 70 3.25 -5.30 7.12
C VAL A 70 4.58 -5.95 6.78
N PRO A 71 4.77 -6.51 5.59
CA PRO A 71 5.99 -7.23 5.24
C PRO A 71 7.18 -6.29 5.05
N ALA A 72 8.37 -6.74 5.45
CA ALA A 72 9.61 -6.13 5.00
C ALA A 72 9.90 -6.57 3.57
N LEU A 73 10.22 -5.62 2.71
CA LEU A 73 10.50 -5.86 1.30
C LEU A 73 11.91 -5.40 0.94
N SER A 74 12.53 -6.06 -0.02
CA SER A 74 13.86 -5.68 -0.51
C SER A 74 13.86 -4.37 -1.30
N ARG A 75 12.72 -4.01 -1.90
CA ARG A 75 12.51 -2.77 -2.67
C ARG A 75 11.17 -2.16 -2.31
N LEU A 76 11.07 -0.83 -2.31
CA LEU A 76 9.85 -0.09 -1.95
C LEU A 76 9.28 -0.56 -0.60
N CYS A 77 10.17 -0.77 0.38
CA CYS A 77 9.84 -1.34 1.68
C CYS A 77 9.00 -0.37 2.52
N PRO A 78 7.77 -0.74 2.89
CA PRO A 78 6.93 0.10 3.76
C PRO A 78 7.50 0.21 5.17
N VAL A 79 8.18 -0.83 5.67
CA VAL A 79 8.78 -0.85 7.00
C VAL A 79 9.92 0.15 7.08
N THR A 80 10.89 0.04 6.17
CA THR A 80 12.03 0.98 6.11
C THR A 80 11.56 2.42 5.96
N ALA A 81 10.64 2.68 5.03
CA ALA A 81 10.13 4.04 4.83
C ALA A 81 9.42 4.60 6.07
N THR A 82 8.68 3.76 6.79
CA THR A 82 8.01 4.17 8.04
C THR A 82 9.01 4.54 9.13
N TRP A 83 10.07 3.74 9.31
CA TRP A 83 11.10 4.03 10.32
C TRP A 83 11.97 5.22 9.95
N GLU A 84 12.34 5.37 8.68
CA GLU A 84 13.04 6.57 8.17
C GLU A 84 12.23 7.86 8.43
N TRP A 85 10.91 7.79 8.32
CA TRP A 85 10.04 8.90 8.64
C TRP A 85 9.97 9.17 10.14
N ILE A 86 9.78 8.14 10.97
CA ILE A 86 9.73 8.24 12.43
C ILE A 86 11.01 8.88 12.97
N ASP A 87 12.16 8.39 12.51
CA ASP A 87 13.49 8.89 12.90
C ASP A 87 13.68 10.35 12.48
N ALA A 88 13.48 10.66 11.20
CA ALA A 88 13.68 12.02 10.67
C ALA A 88 12.78 13.07 11.32
N ALA A 89 11.57 12.68 11.73
CA ALA A 89 10.59 13.54 12.38
C ALA A 89 10.70 13.53 13.92
N GLY A 90 11.55 12.68 14.50
CA GLY A 90 11.72 12.51 15.94
C GLY A 90 10.44 12.06 16.65
N LEU A 91 9.66 11.16 16.02
CA LEU A 91 8.38 10.71 16.58
C LEU A 91 8.60 9.63 17.62
N THR A 92 8.11 9.83 18.82
CA THR A 92 8.13 8.85 19.92
C THR A 92 6.78 8.21 20.18
N GLU A 93 5.71 8.98 19.94
CA GLU A 93 4.32 8.55 20.17
C GLU A 93 3.34 9.39 19.33
N GLY A 94 2.07 9.06 19.38
CA GLY A 94 1.01 9.81 18.72
C GLY A 94 0.80 9.43 17.25
N PRO A 95 0.09 10.25 16.49
CA PRO A 95 -0.21 9.96 15.09
C PRO A 95 1.07 9.79 14.27
N LEU A 96 1.11 8.75 13.43
CA LEU A 96 2.26 8.51 12.55
C LEU A 96 2.36 9.60 11.47
N PHE A 97 1.25 9.95 10.82
CA PHE A 97 1.23 10.93 9.74
C PHE A 97 0.68 12.25 10.23
N ARG A 98 1.55 13.26 10.27
CA ARG A 98 1.27 14.61 10.80
C ARG A 98 1.48 15.68 9.74
N GLY A 99 0.90 16.85 10.00
CA GLY A 99 1.15 18.05 9.20
C GLY A 99 2.60 18.55 9.36
N ILE A 100 3.15 19.14 8.32
CA ILE A 100 4.46 19.82 8.35
C ILE A 100 4.26 21.23 7.81
N ASN A 101 4.60 22.22 8.62
CA ASN A 101 4.48 23.61 8.21
C ASN A 101 5.60 24.03 7.22
N ARG A 102 5.58 25.28 6.75
CA ARG A 102 6.55 25.79 5.78
C ARG A 102 7.98 25.89 6.34
N TRP A 103 8.14 25.90 7.66
CA TRP A 103 9.44 25.99 8.32
C TRP A 103 10.00 24.61 8.74
N GLY A 104 9.28 23.52 8.47
CA GLY A 104 9.71 22.16 8.80
C GLY A 104 9.31 21.70 10.20
N HIS A 105 8.43 22.42 10.91
CA HIS A 105 7.89 21.92 12.17
C HIS A 105 6.83 20.84 11.90
N VAL A 106 7.01 19.69 12.51
CA VAL A 106 6.05 18.60 12.50
C VAL A 106 5.02 18.86 13.59
N GLY A 107 3.75 18.88 13.20
CA GLY A 107 2.64 19.09 14.13
C GLY A 107 2.45 17.90 15.08
N GLU A 108 1.63 18.07 16.09
CA GLU A 108 1.28 17.00 17.06
C GLU A 108 0.07 16.18 16.59
N GLU A 109 -0.82 16.82 15.84
CA GLU A 109 -2.08 16.22 15.39
C GLU A 109 -1.91 15.39 14.11
N ALA A 110 -2.81 14.41 13.95
CA ALA A 110 -2.90 13.63 12.73
C ALA A 110 -3.19 14.51 11.50
N LEU A 111 -2.75 14.08 10.33
CA LEU A 111 -3.22 14.65 9.07
C LEU A 111 -4.75 14.64 9.04
N HIS A 112 -5.33 15.79 8.71
CA HIS A 112 -6.76 15.87 8.56
C HIS A 112 -7.24 14.95 7.41
N PRO A 113 -8.35 14.19 7.55
CA PRO A 113 -8.84 13.30 6.50
C PRO A 113 -9.00 13.98 5.14
N ASN A 114 -9.45 15.23 5.12
CA ASN A 114 -9.61 16.01 3.89
C ASN A 114 -8.27 16.41 3.23
N SER A 115 -7.15 16.29 3.94
CA SER A 115 -5.82 16.59 3.39
C SER A 115 -5.22 15.41 2.63
N LEU A 116 -5.70 14.19 2.87
CA LEU A 116 -5.13 12.98 2.25
C LEU A 116 -5.33 12.95 0.74
N ILE A 117 -6.53 13.24 0.25
CA ILE A 117 -6.84 13.20 -1.18
C ILE A 117 -6.04 14.26 -1.96
N PRO A 118 -6.02 15.54 -1.57
CA PRO A 118 -5.18 16.54 -2.22
C PRO A 118 -3.68 16.17 -2.20
N LEU A 119 -3.20 15.60 -1.10
CA LEU A 119 -1.81 15.15 -0.99
C LEU A 119 -1.51 14.04 -2.01
N LEU A 120 -2.34 12.99 -2.07
CA LEU A 120 -2.18 11.90 -3.02
C LEU A 120 -2.21 12.41 -4.47
N ARG A 121 -3.20 13.23 -4.82
CA ARG A 121 -3.34 13.80 -6.17
C ARG A 121 -2.10 14.59 -6.57
N ARG A 122 -1.60 15.47 -5.70
CA ARG A 122 -0.37 16.23 -5.93
C ARG A 122 0.82 15.31 -6.20
N LEU A 123 1.00 14.25 -5.39
CA LEU A 123 2.12 13.32 -5.55
C LEU A 123 2.03 12.54 -6.87
N LEU A 124 0.84 12.11 -7.24
CA LEU A 124 0.61 11.37 -8.48
C LEU A 124 0.78 12.26 -9.71
N THR A 125 0.33 13.53 -9.63
CA THR A 125 0.60 14.54 -10.68
C THR A 125 2.11 14.77 -10.83
N CYS A 126 2.83 14.96 -9.72
CA CYS A 126 4.29 15.12 -9.75
C CYS A 126 5.02 13.89 -10.32
N ALA A 127 4.44 12.71 -10.15
CA ALA A 127 4.96 11.46 -10.72
C ALA A 127 4.55 11.25 -12.20
N GLY A 128 3.81 12.18 -12.80
CA GLY A 128 3.39 12.12 -14.20
C GLY A 128 2.28 11.10 -14.49
N LEU A 129 1.54 10.65 -13.45
CA LEU A 129 0.42 9.75 -13.68
C LEU A 129 -0.76 10.52 -14.28
N PRO A 130 -1.44 9.95 -15.30
CA PRO A 130 -2.63 10.55 -15.88
C PRO A 130 -3.79 10.55 -14.86
N ASP A 131 -4.76 11.43 -15.10
CA ASP A 131 -6.04 11.48 -14.38
C ASP A 131 -5.88 11.54 -12.85
N ALA A 132 -4.86 12.27 -12.38
CA ALA A 132 -4.53 12.36 -10.95
C ALA A 132 -5.71 12.86 -10.10
N GLU A 133 -6.62 13.64 -10.67
CA GLU A 133 -7.85 14.15 -10.04
C GLU A 133 -8.90 13.07 -9.76
N GLU A 134 -8.84 11.91 -10.39
CA GLU A 134 -9.75 10.79 -10.13
C GLU A 134 -9.36 9.97 -8.90
N TYR A 135 -8.14 10.17 -8.41
CA TYR A 135 -7.67 9.43 -7.24
C TYR A 135 -8.40 9.87 -5.97
N SER A 136 -8.72 8.89 -5.14
CA SER A 136 -9.48 9.03 -3.90
C SER A 136 -8.74 8.39 -2.71
N SER A 137 -9.30 8.48 -1.53
CA SER A 137 -8.78 7.81 -0.32
C SER A 137 -8.72 6.27 -0.42
N HIS A 138 -9.38 5.68 -1.43
CA HIS A 138 -9.38 4.24 -1.67
C HIS A 138 -8.39 3.81 -2.77
N SER A 139 -7.74 4.76 -3.44
CA SER A 139 -6.92 4.45 -4.62
C SER A 139 -5.70 3.59 -4.31
N LEU A 140 -5.03 3.80 -3.16
CA LEU A 140 -3.92 2.95 -2.76
C LEU A 140 -4.37 1.49 -2.55
N ARG A 141 -5.52 1.30 -1.90
CA ARG A 141 -6.11 -0.02 -1.66
C ARG A 141 -6.56 -0.70 -2.97
N ARG A 142 -7.15 0.07 -3.89
CA ARG A 142 -7.51 -0.42 -5.23
C ARG A 142 -6.28 -0.80 -6.03
N GLY A 143 -5.26 0.05 -6.00
CA GLY A 143 -3.99 -0.21 -6.68
C GLY A 143 -3.33 -1.49 -6.19
N PHE A 144 -3.28 -1.71 -4.86
CA PHE A 144 -2.77 -2.96 -4.30
C PHE A 144 -3.60 -4.17 -4.76
N ALA A 145 -4.93 -4.07 -4.73
CA ALA A 145 -5.79 -5.18 -5.14
C ALA A 145 -5.61 -5.54 -6.63
N GLY A 146 -5.53 -4.53 -7.51
CA GLY A 146 -5.24 -4.74 -8.92
C GLY A 146 -3.84 -5.35 -9.14
N TRP A 147 -2.84 -4.84 -8.43
CA TRP A 147 -1.49 -5.39 -8.48
C TRP A 147 -1.45 -6.85 -8.00
N ALA A 148 -2.07 -7.19 -6.89
CA ALA A 148 -2.11 -8.55 -6.34
C ALA A 148 -2.82 -9.51 -7.30
N ASN A 149 -3.96 -9.11 -7.87
CA ASN A 149 -4.67 -9.89 -8.89
C ASN A 149 -3.80 -10.12 -10.13
N ALA A 150 -3.13 -9.11 -10.64
CA ALA A 150 -2.22 -9.22 -11.79
C ALA A 150 -1.01 -10.12 -11.49
N ASN A 151 -0.61 -10.25 -10.21
CA ASN A 151 0.48 -11.12 -9.76
C ASN A 151 -0.02 -12.50 -9.23
N GLY A 152 -1.23 -12.91 -9.60
CA GLY A 152 -1.73 -14.27 -9.38
C GLY A 152 -2.21 -14.56 -7.96
N TRP A 153 -2.48 -13.55 -7.14
CA TRP A 153 -3.10 -13.78 -5.85
C TRP A 153 -4.54 -14.29 -6.04
N ASP A 154 -4.88 -15.37 -5.34
CA ASP A 154 -6.28 -15.79 -5.30
C ASP A 154 -7.13 -14.82 -4.47
N VAL A 155 -8.43 -14.83 -4.76
CA VAL A 155 -9.38 -13.88 -4.16
C VAL A 155 -9.44 -14.04 -2.64
N LYS A 156 -9.34 -15.26 -2.12
CA LYS A 156 -9.40 -15.56 -0.69
C LYS A 156 -8.18 -14.97 0.03
N ALA A 157 -6.99 -15.24 -0.48
CA ALA A 157 -5.74 -14.68 0.07
C ALA A 157 -5.76 -13.16 0.06
N LEU A 158 -6.23 -12.54 -1.04
CA LEU A 158 -6.38 -11.11 -1.15
C LEU A 158 -7.37 -10.54 -0.13
N MET A 159 -8.53 -11.19 0.02
CA MET A 159 -9.55 -10.78 1.00
C MET A 159 -9.02 -10.86 2.43
N GLU A 160 -8.37 -11.95 2.80
CA GLU A 160 -7.77 -12.14 4.13
C GLU A 160 -6.69 -11.08 4.40
N TYR A 161 -5.80 -10.87 3.44
CA TYR A 161 -4.74 -9.88 3.58
C TYR A 161 -5.28 -8.46 3.72
N VAL A 162 -6.19 -8.04 2.86
CA VAL A 162 -6.75 -6.68 2.86
C VAL A 162 -7.81 -6.49 3.97
N GLY A 163 -8.34 -7.58 4.53
CA GLY A 163 -9.37 -7.56 5.55
C GLY A 163 -10.77 -7.25 4.97
N TRP A 164 -11.09 -7.80 3.80
CA TRP A 164 -12.44 -7.76 3.27
C TRP A 164 -13.28 -8.91 3.82
N ARG A 165 -14.47 -8.60 4.31
CA ARG A 165 -15.42 -9.61 4.84
C ARG A 165 -16.41 -10.09 3.79
N ASP A 166 -16.57 -9.33 2.72
CA ASP A 166 -17.55 -9.56 1.68
C ASP A 166 -16.88 -9.69 0.31
N VAL A 167 -17.18 -10.77 -0.39
CA VAL A 167 -16.64 -11.09 -1.73
C VAL A 167 -17.01 -9.99 -2.75
N HIS A 168 -18.22 -9.43 -2.68
CA HIS A 168 -18.60 -8.34 -3.57
C HIS A 168 -17.71 -7.12 -3.43
N SER A 169 -17.20 -6.86 -2.22
CA SER A 169 -16.22 -5.81 -1.98
C SER A 169 -14.89 -6.10 -2.67
N ALA A 170 -14.47 -7.36 -2.73
CA ALA A 170 -13.24 -7.76 -3.41
C ALA A 170 -13.43 -7.71 -4.94
N MET A 171 -14.55 -8.23 -5.44
CA MET A 171 -14.82 -8.31 -6.88
C MET A 171 -14.90 -6.95 -7.58
N ARG A 172 -15.19 -5.86 -6.86
CA ARG A 172 -15.15 -4.50 -7.43
C ARG A 172 -13.74 -4.03 -7.80
N TYR A 173 -12.72 -4.68 -7.26
CA TYR A 173 -11.32 -4.32 -7.44
C TYR A 173 -10.54 -5.36 -8.25
N ILE A 174 -11.19 -6.46 -8.60
CA ILE A 174 -10.66 -7.51 -9.45
C ILE A 174 -11.33 -7.30 -10.79
N ASP A 175 -10.65 -6.60 -11.70
CA ASP A 175 -11.13 -6.47 -13.07
C ASP A 175 -11.27 -7.86 -13.67
N GLY A 176 -12.38 -8.08 -14.38
CA GLY A 176 -12.60 -9.32 -15.11
C GLY A 176 -11.43 -9.51 -16.08
N GLY A 177 -10.60 -10.51 -15.82
CA GLY A 177 -9.50 -10.87 -16.69
C GLY A 177 -10.02 -11.21 -18.10
N ASP A 178 -9.10 -11.60 -18.99
CA ASP A 178 -9.42 -12.07 -20.33
C ASP A 178 -10.71 -12.90 -20.34
N PRO A 179 -11.78 -12.40 -21.01
CA PRO A 179 -13.10 -13.09 -21.02
C PRO A 179 -13.01 -14.50 -21.57
N PHE A 180 -12.01 -14.79 -22.42
CA PHE A 180 -11.77 -16.10 -23.00
C PHE A 180 -10.90 -16.99 -22.11
N ALA A 181 -10.36 -16.45 -21.00
CA ALA A 181 -9.45 -17.14 -20.09
C ALA A 181 -8.26 -17.85 -20.78
N ARG A 182 -7.89 -17.38 -21.98
CA ARG A 182 -6.94 -18.05 -22.87
C ARG A 182 -5.61 -18.31 -22.20
N GLN A 183 -5.04 -17.31 -21.55
CA GLN A 183 -3.72 -17.45 -20.88
C GLN A 183 -3.76 -18.50 -19.76
N ARG A 184 -4.87 -18.58 -19.01
CA ARG A 184 -5.04 -19.56 -17.93
C ARG A 184 -5.23 -20.96 -18.48
N ILE A 185 -5.99 -21.10 -19.57
CA ILE A 185 -6.21 -22.38 -20.23
C ILE A 185 -4.90 -22.88 -20.84
N GLU A 186 -4.21 -22.05 -21.63
CA GLU A 186 -2.94 -22.40 -22.25
C GLU A 186 -1.87 -22.81 -21.21
N ALA A 187 -1.78 -22.09 -20.08
CA ALA A 187 -0.85 -22.42 -19.01
C ALA A 187 -1.18 -23.74 -18.28
N SER A 188 -2.42 -24.23 -18.37
CA SER A 188 -2.87 -25.46 -17.75
C SER A 188 -2.91 -26.67 -18.70
N LEU A 189 -2.68 -26.44 -20.00
CA LEU A 189 -2.60 -27.53 -20.97
C LEU A 189 -1.31 -28.34 -20.77
N PRO A 190 -1.39 -29.68 -20.81
CA PRO A 190 -0.18 -30.50 -20.78
C PRO A 190 0.70 -30.21 -22.00
N GLU A 191 2.03 -30.18 -21.80
CA GLU A 191 2.96 -30.09 -22.91
C GLU A 191 2.69 -31.22 -23.89
N THR A 192 2.48 -30.89 -25.17
CA THR A 192 2.29 -31.88 -26.22
C THR A 192 3.58 -32.69 -26.34
N PRO A 193 3.55 -34.00 -26.12
CA PRO A 193 4.75 -34.81 -26.34
C PRO A 193 5.25 -34.60 -27.78
N ALA A 194 6.51 -34.31 -27.94
CA ALA A 194 7.12 -34.22 -29.28
C ALA A 194 6.83 -35.53 -30.05
N LEU A 195 6.15 -35.40 -31.18
CA LEU A 195 5.92 -36.55 -32.05
C LEU A 195 7.31 -37.14 -32.42
N PRO A 196 7.51 -38.44 -32.29
CA PRO A 196 8.77 -39.06 -32.74
C PRO A 196 8.97 -38.74 -34.22
N GLY A 197 10.12 -38.15 -34.52
CA GLY A 197 10.51 -37.83 -35.90
C GLY A 197 10.43 -39.09 -36.77
N PRO A 198 10.19 -38.94 -38.08
CA PRO A 198 10.16 -40.08 -39.01
C PRO A 198 11.47 -40.84 -38.90
N ALA A 199 11.37 -42.15 -38.70
CA ALA A 199 12.52 -43.05 -38.73
C ALA A 199 13.25 -42.88 -40.05
N ALA A 200 14.53 -42.50 -40.00
CA ALA A 200 15.38 -42.49 -41.19
C ALA A 200 15.58 -43.93 -41.63
N ASN A 201 15.10 -44.23 -42.84
CA ASN A 201 15.43 -45.43 -43.58
C ASN A 201 16.80 -45.27 -44.27
#